data_4324538bf11f8dc563ac2666ba034f8e
#
_entry.id   4324538bf11f8dc563ac2666ba034f8e
#
_cell.length_a   1.000
_cell.length_b   1.000
_cell.length_c   1.000
_cell.angle_alpha   90.00
_cell.angle_beta   90.00
_cell.angle_gamma   90.00
#
_symmetry.space_group_name_H-M   'P 1'
#
loop_
_entity.id
_entity.type
_entity.pdbx_description
1 polymer ?
#
loop_
_entity_poly.entity_id
_entity_poly.type
_entity_poly.pdbx_seq_one_letter_code
_entity_poly.pdbx_strand_id
1 'polypeptide(L)'
;MAIKFIEHTGGGQLGFWEITETTDQLLALLNPKNEELASFLQLRNELRKREWLAARLLLRHMSGSAKINYDPTGKPLLENSTGHISISHSYDRVVLYIHPEQLPGIDIELITRNVERAARKFLSTKELDDCTIDGQLSNKDLMLRWCAKEAVFKMVPYTDVDFASQIDCEAPPLDRNEGELTATFSTPGLILPIPLHFRCIGEMLMVWGHIKI
;
A
#
# COMPACT_ATOMS: atom_id res chain seq x y z
N MET A 1 18.23 -5.34 11.91
CA MET A 1 17.29 -4.48 11.17
C MET A 1 17.06 -5.08 9.79
N ALA A 2 15.82 -5.35 9.45
CA ALA A 2 15.49 -6.03 8.19
C ALA A 2 14.86 -5.09 7.16
N ILE A 3 15.47 -3.90 6.96
CA ILE A 3 15.23 -3.12 5.75
C ILE A 3 15.70 -3.98 4.58
N LYS A 4 14.76 -4.32 3.68
CA LYS A 4 15.09 -5.08 2.47
C LYS A 4 15.65 -4.16 1.41
N PHE A 5 15.03 -2.99 1.23
CA PHE A 5 15.52 -1.94 0.34
C PHE A 5 14.89 -0.57 0.66
N ILE A 6 15.57 0.47 0.23
CA ILE A 6 15.05 1.82 0.01
C ILE A 6 15.55 2.22 -1.38
N GLU A 7 14.63 2.57 -2.29
CA GLU A 7 14.97 2.89 -3.67
C GLU A 7 14.18 4.12 -4.17
N HIS A 8 14.72 4.80 -5.18
CA HIS A 8 14.04 5.89 -5.88
C HIS A 8 13.28 5.34 -7.08
N THR A 9 12.01 5.67 -7.18
CA THR A 9 11.13 5.26 -8.27
C THR A 9 10.05 6.32 -8.54
N GLY A 10 9.78 6.61 -9.81
CA GLY A 10 8.72 7.52 -10.23
C GLY A 10 8.80 8.93 -9.63
N GLY A 11 10.00 9.42 -9.29
CA GLY A 11 10.19 10.71 -8.61
C GLY A 11 9.99 10.68 -7.08
N GLY A 12 9.59 9.55 -6.54
CA GLY A 12 9.42 9.31 -5.11
C GLY A 12 10.45 8.33 -4.55
N GLN A 13 10.21 7.89 -3.32
CA GLN A 13 11.05 6.95 -2.58
C GLN A 13 10.19 5.80 -2.05
N LEU A 14 10.58 4.59 -2.38
CA LEU A 14 9.93 3.34 -1.96
C LEU A 14 10.79 2.64 -0.92
N GLY A 15 10.19 2.27 0.21
CA GLY A 15 10.86 1.54 1.28
C GLY A 15 10.13 0.26 1.64
N PHE A 16 10.88 -0.79 1.94
CA PHE A 16 10.36 -2.10 2.36
C PHE A 16 11.11 -2.61 3.59
N TRP A 17 10.35 -2.97 4.62
CA TRP A 17 10.85 -3.56 5.86
C TRP A 17 10.19 -4.92 6.10
N GLU A 18 10.99 -5.96 6.28
CA GLU A 18 10.54 -7.24 6.79
C GLU A 18 10.79 -7.29 8.30
N ILE A 19 9.72 -7.38 9.08
CA ILE A 19 9.79 -7.33 10.54
C ILE A 19 10.27 -8.67 11.06
N THR A 20 11.51 -8.72 11.53
CA THR A 20 12.11 -9.88 12.22
C THR A 20 12.35 -9.60 13.70
N GLU A 21 12.18 -8.36 14.09
CA GLU A 21 12.41 -7.85 15.44
C GLU A 21 11.18 -8.05 16.33
N THR A 22 11.43 -8.18 17.63
CA THR A 22 10.37 -8.13 18.65
C THR A 22 9.87 -6.69 18.85
N THR A 23 8.70 -6.55 19.47
CA THR A 23 8.15 -5.23 19.83
C THR A 23 9.12 -4.42 20.70
N ASP A 24 9.76 -5.06 21.69
CA ASP A 24 10.72 -4.40 22.59
C ASP A 24 11.97 -3.91 21.84
N GLN A 25 12.48 -4.70 20.88
CA GLN A 25 13.61 -4.30 20.05
C GLN A 25 13.28 -3.10 19.18
N LEU A 26 12.12 -3.12 18.49
CA LEU A 26 11.67 -2.00 17.66
C LEU A 26 11.40 -0.75 18.52
N LEU A 27 10.80 -0.93 19.70
CA LEU A 27 10.52 0.17 20.63
C LEU A 27 11.82 0.83 21.12
N ALA A 28 12.83 0.04 21.46
CA ALA A 28 14.14 0.54 21.86
C ALA A 28 14.83 1.32 20.71
N LEU A 29 14.72 0.82 19.47
CA LEU A 29 15.28 1.47 18.28
C LEU A 29 14.57 2.80 17.94
N LEU A 30 13.25 2.83 18.01
CA LEU A 30 12.49 4.03 17.72
C LEU A 30 12.59 5.05 18.84
N ASN A 31 12.53 4.59 20.11
CA ASN A 31 12.51 5.41 21.33
C ASN A 31 11.49 6.57 21.22
N PRO A 32 10.20 6.27 20.99
CA PRO A 32 9.19 7.29 20.77
C PRO A 32 9.02 8.16 22.04
N LYS A 33 8.66 9.44 21.87
CA LYS A 33 8.47 10.38 22.96
C LYS A 33 7.09 11.01 22.90
N ASN A 34 6.63 11.54 24.04
CA ASN A 34 5.40 12.34 24.14
C ASN A 34 4.17 11.68 23.48
N GLU A 35 3.57 12.38 22.53
CA GLU A 35 2.35 11.96 21.82
C GLU A 35 2.54 10.66 21.02
N GLU A 36 3.72 10.45 20.45
CA GLU A 36 4.06 9.24 19.72
C GLU A 36 4.08 8.01 20.65
N LEU A 37 4.65 8.17 21.85
CA LEU A 37 4.61 7.11 22.86
C LEU A 37 3.17 6.87 23.36
N ALA A 38 2.41 7.94 23.58
CA ALA A 38 1.00 7.83 24.01
C ALA A 38 0.17 7.06 22.95
N SER A 39 0.35 7.36 21.68
CA SER A 39 -0.32 6.64 20.57
C SER A 39 0.08 5.17 20.50
N PHE A 40 1.36 4.87 20.68
CA PHE A 40 1.85 3.49 20.73
C PHE A 40 1.21 2.67 21.87
N LEU A 41 1.12 3.26 23.05
CA LEU A 41 0.56 2.59 24.26
C LEU A 41 -0.93 2.26 24.13
N GLN A 42 -1.67 2.89 23.22
CA GLN A 42 -3.08 2.58 22.94
C GLN A 42 -3.25 1.33 22.06
N LEU A 43 -2.21 0.88 21.37
CA LEU A 43 -2.23 -0.30 20.52
C LEU A 43 -2.30 -1.56 21.39
N ARG A 44 -3.28 -2.44 21.13
CA ARG A 44 -3.47 -3.67 21.90
C ARG A 44 -2.90 -4.91 21.20
N ASN A 45 -2.90 -4.92 19.88
CA ASN A 45 -2.46 -6.06 19.08
C ASN A 45 -0.95 -6.01 18.83
N GLU A 46 -0.24 -7.10 19.13
CA GLU A 46 1.24 -7.15 19.01
C GLU A 46 1.73 -7.01 17.58
N LEU A 47 1.01 -7.55 16.59
CA LEU A 47 1.38 -7.36 15.19
C LEU A 47 1.26 -5.89 14.82
N ARG A 48 0.13 -5.22 15.19
CA ARG A 48 -0.06 -3.79 14.95
C ARG A 48 0.97 -2.91 15.63
N LYS A 49 1.43 -3.27 16.83
CA LYS A 49 2.53 -2.58 17.50
C LYS A 49 3.81 -2.65 16.69
N ARG A 50 4.17 -3.85 16.19
CA ARG A 50 5.37 -4.05 15.35
C ARG A 50 5.26 -3.30 14.02
N GLU A 51 4.15 -3.39 13.33
CA GLU A 51 3.87 -2.65 12.09
C GLU A 51 3.99 -1.14 12.30
N TRP A 52 3.41 -0.62 13.37
CA TRP A 52 3.44 0.80 13.73
C TRP A 52 4.87 1.31 13.98
N LEU A 53 5.66 0.53 14.72
CA LEU A 53 7.06 0.84 15.02
C LEU A 53 7.93 0.74 13.77
N ALA A 54 7.77 -0.32 12.98
CA ALA A 54 8.53 -0.55 11.75
C ALA A 54 8.27 0.54 10.71
N ALA A 55 7.01 0.98 10.52
CA ALA A 55 6.67 2.08 9.62
C ALA A 55 7.43 3.37 9.98
N ARG A 56 7.48 3.72 11.27
CA ARG A 56 8.19 4.91 11.73
C ARG A 56 9.70 4.80 11.63
N LEU A 57 10.24 3.64 11.92
CA LEU A 57 11.66 3.36 11.73
C LEU A 57 12.03 3.42 10.25
N LEU A 58 11.24 2.81 9.37
CA LEU A 58 11.46 2.87 7.93
C LEU A 58 11.41 4.32 7.44
N LEU A 59 10.40 5.11 7.84
CA LEU A 59 10.33 6.52 7.52
C LEU A 59 11.56 7.30 7.98
N ARG A 60 12.05 7.04 9.19
CA ARG A 60 13.27 7.67 9.73
C ARG A 60 14.48 7.40 8.84
N HIS A 61 14.60 6.19 8.28
CA HIS A 61 15.69 5.85 7.36
C HIS A 61 15.51 6.51 5.97
N MET A 62 14.26 6.73 5.53
CA MET A 62 13.96 7.34 4.24
C MET A 62 14.08 8.88 4.26
N SER A 63 13.59 9.54 5.30
CA SER A 63 13.41 11.00 5.35
C SER A 63 13.96 11.68 6.61
N GLY A 64 14.68 10.96 7.45
CA GLY A 64 15.36 11.55 8.63
C GLY A 64 14.40 11.96 9.74
N SER A 65 13.94 13.23 9.74
CA SER A 65 13.18 13.83 10.87
C SER A 65 11.67 13.83 10.66
N ALA A 66 11.14 13.37 9.54
CA ALA A 66 9.69 13.35 9.31
C ALA A 66 8.98 12.39 10.27
N LYS A 67 7.74 12.74 10.64
CA LYS A 67 6.87 11.91 11.48
C LYS A 67 5.58 11.57 10.75
N ILE A 68 4.96 10.46 11.15
CA ILE A 68 3.66 10.04 10.63
C ILE A 68 2.56 10.52 11.57
N ASN A 69 1.70 11.36 11.05
CA ASN A 69 0.41 11.70 11.63
C ASN A 69 -0.73 11.13 10.78
N TYR A 70 -1.95 11.28 11.22
CA TYR A 70 -3.14 10.83 10.49
C TYR A 70 -4.17 11.93 10.44
N ASP A 71 -4.80 12.12 9.31
CA ASP A 71 -5.95 12.99 9.19
C ASP A 71 -7.22 12.37 9.84
N PRO A 72 -8.34 13.11 9.93
CA PRO A 72 -9.59 12.58 10.49
C PRO A 72 -10.17 11.37 9.75
N THR A 73 -9.77 11.14 8.50
CA THR A 73 -10.19 9.97 7.69
C THR A 73 -9.28 8.76 7.89
N GLY A 74 -8.17 8.92 8.61
CA GLY A 74 -7.17 7.88 8.86
C GLY A 74 -6.08 7.81 7.79
N LYS A 75 -6.00 8.77 6.84
CA LYS A 75 -4.90 8.83 5.87
C LYS A 75 -3.62 9.33 6.54
N PRO A 76 -2.46 8.70 6.24
CA PRO A 76 -1.20 9.13 6.81
C PRO A 76 -0.74 10.46 6.20
N LEU A 77 -0.21 11.32 7.06
CA LEU A 77 0.39 12.61 6.72
C LEU A 77 1.82 12.67 7.23
N LEU A 78 2.68 13.35 6.49
CA LEU A 78 4.03 13.68 6.95
C LEU A 78 4.03 14.99 7.73
N GLU A 79 4.46 14.93 8.98
CA GLU A 79 4.78 16.11 9.77
C GLU A 79 6.26 16.49 9.55
N ASN A 80 6.54 17.78 9.52
CA ASN A 80 7.88 18.34 9.25
C ASN A 80 8.44 17.99 7.87
N SER A 81 7.58 17.78 6.88
CA SER A 81 7.91 17.52 5.48
C SER A 81 6.86 18.09 4.56
N THR A 82 7.25 18.48 3.35
CA THR A 82 6.32 18.97 2.31
C THR A 82 5.77 17.84 1.43
N GLY A 83 6.27 16.62 1.58
CA GLY A 83 5.86 15.49 0.75
C GLY A 83 4.62 14.76 1.27
N HIS A 84 4.20 13.80 0.48
CA HIS A 84 3.07 12.92 0.76
C HIS A 84 3.56 11.49 1.01
N ILE A 85 2.80 10.71 1.77
CA ILE A 85 3.15 9.34 2.13
C ILE A 85 1.95 8.41 1.93
N SER A 86 2.23 7.21 1.47
CA SER A 86 1.30 6.07 1.53
C SER A 86 1.97 4.92 2.27
N ILE A 87 1.18 4.17 3.04
CA ILE A 87 1.63 3.08 3.91
C ILE A 87 0.78 1.86 3.62
N SER A 88 1.42 0.71 3.50
CA SER A 88 0.73 -0.57 3.59
C SER A 88 1.54 -1.57 4.41
N HIS A 89 0.83 -2.54 4.96
CA HIS A 89 1.45 -3.63 5.73
C HIS A 89 0.60 -4.89 5.58
N SER A 90 1.26 -6.01 5.49
CA SER A 90 0.63 -7.31 5.45
C SER A 90 1.55 -8.32 6.17
N TYR A 91 0.98 -9.04 7.15
CA TYR A 91 1.74 -9.92 8.05
C TYR A 91 2.87 -9.18 8.76
N ASP A 92 4.12 -9.60 8.53
CA ASP A 92 5.33 -9.01 9.09
C ASP A 92 6.10 -8.14 8.08
N ARG A 93 5.38 -7.52 7.11
CA ARG A 93 5.94 -6.59 6.11
C ARG A 93 5.30 -5.23 6.22
N VAL A 94 6.13 -4.22 6.06
CA VAL A 94 5.70 -2.82 5.98
C VAL A 94 6.35 -2.19 4.77
N VAL A 95 5.56 -1.46 4.00
CA VAL A 95 6.02 -0.68 2.85
C VAL A 95 5.57 0.76 2.97
N LEU A 96 6.44 1.66 2.57
CA LEU A 96 6.17 3.09 2.47
C LEU A 96 6.48 3.56 1.05
N TYR A 97 5.63 4.43 0.52
CA TYR A 97 5.93 5.20 -0.66
C TYR A 97 5.75 6.68 -0.34
N ILE A 98 6.85 7.45 -0.50
CA ILE A 98 6.89 8.90 -0.26
C ILE A 98 7.10 9.59 -1.59
N HIS A 99 6.32 10.64 -1.85
CA HIS A 99 6.51 11.48 -3.02
C HIS A 99 6.54 12.96 -2.63
N PRO A 100 7.49 13.77 -3.15
CA PRO A 100 7.62 15.17 -2.74
C PRO A 100 6.45 16.06 -3.17
N GLU A 101 5.79 15.76 -4.29
CA GLU A 101 4.81 16.65 -4.93
C GLU A 101 3.48 15.98 -5.28
N GLN A 102 3.42 14.65 -5.36
CA GLN A 102 2.25 13.92 -5.85
C GLN A 102 1.66 13.02 -4.75
N LEU A 103 0.40 12.66 -4.89
CA LEU A 103 -0.27 11.77 -3.94
C LEU A 103 0.12 10.31 -4.24
N PRO A 104 0.94 9.68 -3.39
CA PRO A 104 1.35 8.30 -3.56
C PRO A 104 0.27 7.33 -3.09
N GLY A 105 0.25 6.16 -3.70
CA GLY A 105 -0.50 5.01 -3.21
C GLY A 105 0.35 3.77 -3.29
N ILE A 106 0.29 2.94 -2.25
CA ILE A 106 0.97 1.66 -2.19
C ILE A 106 0.12 0.65 -1.47
N ASP A 107 0.13 -0.59 -1.98
CA ASP A 107 -0.42 -1.73 -1.27
C ASP A 107 0.51 -2.93 -1.36
N ILE A 108 0.49 -3.79 -0.32
CA ILE A 108 1.24 -5.03 -0.26
C ILE A 108 0.39 -6.12 0.37
N GLU A 109 0.34 -7.30 -0.28
CA GLU A 109 -0.42 -8.43 0.19
C GLU A 109 0.29 -9.76 -0.09
N LEU A 110 -0.09 -10.79 0.67
CA LEU A 110 0.36 -12.16 0.42
C LEU A 110 -0.39 -12.72 -0.80
N ILE A 111 0.33 -13.14 -1.84
CA ILE A 111 -0.25 -13.65 -3.10
C ILE A 111 -1.16 -14.86 -2.85
N THR A 112 -0.83 -15.68 -1.85
CA THR A 112 -1.58 -16.90 -1.52
C THR A 112 -2.83 -16.63 -0.67
N ARG A 113 -3.06 -15.39 -0.20
CA ARG A 113 -4.29 -15.00 0.49
C ARG A 113 -5.46 -15.17 -0.46
N ASN A 114 -6.44 -16.00 -0.07
CA ASN A 114 -7.61 -16.24 -0.90
C ASN A 114 -8.60 -15.06 -0.82
N VAL A 115 -8.80 -14.38 -1.94
CA VAL A 115 -9.74 -13.26 -2.09
C VAL A 115 -10.94 -13.58 -2.97
N GLU A 116 -11.05 -14.80 -3.49
CA GLU A 116 -12.09 -15.24 -4.42
C GLU A 116 -13.52 -14.96 -3.88
N ARG A 117 -13.77 -15.25 -2.60
CA ARG A 117 -15.08 -15.00 -1.98
C ARG A 117 -15.46 -13.52 -1.94
N ALA A 118 -14.47 -12.63 -1.93
CA ALA A 118 -14.67 -11.19 -1.91
C ALA A 118 -14.63 -10.58 -3.33
N ALA A 119 -14.18 -11.31 -4.33
CA ALA A 119 -13.91 -10.82 -5.67
C ALA A 119 -15.09 -10.00 -6.26
N ARG A 120 -16.31 -10.53 -6.15
CA ARG A 120 -17.53 -9.84 -6.63
C ARG A 120 -17.86 -8.52 -5.92
N LYS A 121 -17.21 -8.22 -4.79
CA LYS A 121 -17.42 -6.96 -4.06
C LYS A 121 -16.47 -5.85 -4.52
N PHE A 122 -15.36 -6.21 -5.16
CA PHE A 122 -14.37 -5.23 -5.58
C PHE A 122 -14.03 -5.27 -7.07
N LEU A 123 -14.49 -6.29 -7.83
CA LEU A 123 -14.29 -6.38 -9.28
C LEU A 123 -15.60 -6.19 -10.05
N SER A 124 -15.50 -5.52 -11.19
CA SER A 124 -16.54 -5.51 -12.21
C SER A 124 -16.71 -6.88 -12.85
N THR A 125 -17.81 -7.10 -13.59
CA THR A 125 -18.03 -8.34 -14.34
C THR A 125 -16.92 -8.58 -15.34
N LYS A 126 -16.47 -7.55 -16.08
CA LYS A 126 -15.36 -7.63 -17.03
C LYS A 126 -14.07 -8.11 -16.36
N GLU A 127 -13.70 -7.50 -15.23
CA GLU A 127 -12.49 -7.88 -14.50
C GLU A 127 -12.55 -9.32 -13.95
N LEU A 128 -13.73 -9.80 -13.55
CA LEU A 128 -13.93 -11.19 -13.15
C LEU A 128 -13.72 -12.15 -14.32
N ASP A 129 -14.25 -11.80 -15.50
CA ASP A 129 -14.06 -12.58 -16.71
C ASP A 129 -12.57 -12.61 -17.11
N ASP A 130 -11.89 -11.48 -17.04
CA ASP A 130 -10.43 -11.36 -17.29
C ASP A 130 -9.58 -12.19 -16.32
N CYS A 131 -10.05 -12.41 -15.08
CA CYS A 131 -9.40 -13.27 -14.09
C CYS A 131 -9.75 -14.75 -14.22
N THR A 132 -10.64 -15.12 -15.14
CA THR A 132 -11.10 -16.51 -15.29
C THR A 132 -10.27 -17.25 -16.34
N ILE A 133 -9.56 -18.28 -15.92
CA ILE A 133 -8.73 -19.15 -16.77
C ILE A 133 -9.33 -20.55 -16.71
N ASP A 134 -9.70 -21.12 -17.85
CA ASP A 134 -10.30 -22.47 -17.96
C ASP A 134 -11.51 -22.67 -17.00
N GLY A 135 -12.33 -21.63 -16.85
CA GLY A 135 -13.52 -21.63 -15.99
C GLY A 135 -13.24 -21.50 -14.48
N GLN A 136 -12.00 -21.26 -14.09
CA GLN A 136 -11.58 -21.05 -12.69
C GLN A 136 -10.98 -19.66 -12.50
N LEU A 137 -11.25 -19.04 -11.34
CA LEU A 137 -10.67 -17.75 -10.98
C LEU A 137 -9.19 -17.92 -10.60
N SER A 138 -8.33 -17.15 -11.23
CA SER A 138 -6.91 -17.05 -10.89
C SER A 138 -6.74 -16.17 -9.63
N ASN A 139 -6.46 -16.77 -8.48
CA ASN A 139 -6.25 -16.00 -7.24
C ASN A 139 -5.11 -14.98 -7.35
N LYS A 140 -4.09 -15.24 -8.16
CA LYS A 140 -2.98 -14.30 -8.39
C LYS A 140 -3.47 -13.05 -9.12
N ASP A 141 -4.29 -13.21 -10.17
CA ASP A 141 -4.80 -12.09 -10.95
C ASP A 141 -5.86 -11.30 -10.17
N LEU A 142 -6.66 -11.99 -9.33
CA LEU A 142 -7.53 -11.34 -8.36
C LEU A 142 -6.74 -10.49 -7.36
N MET A 143 -5.64 -11.02 -6.82
CA MET A 143 -4.80 -10.31 -5.86
C MET A 143 -4.10 -9.09 -6.48
N LEU A 144 -3.66 -9.19 -7.74
CA LEU A 144 -3.08 -8.05 -8.45
C LEU A 144 -4.08 -6.89 -8.56
N ARG A 145 -5.32 -7.20 -8.95
CA ARG A 145 -6.39 -6.19 -9.04
C ARG A 145 -6.79 -5.64 -7.66
N TRP A 146 -6.84 -6.51 -6.65
CA TRP A 146 -7.08 -6.06 -5.28
C TRP A 146 -6.06 -5.03 -4.83
N CYS A 147 -4.75 -5.35 -4.91
CA CYS A 147 -3.67 -4.43 -4.51
C CYS A 147 -3.67 -3.14 -5.36
N ALA A 148 -3.98 -3.24 -6.66
CA ALA A 148 -4.08 -2.07 -7.53
C ALA A 148 -5.20 -1.12 -7.08
N LYS A 149 -6.38 -1.65 -6.79
CA LYS A 149 -7.52 -0.86 -6.33
C LYS A 149 -7.29 -0.24 -4.95
N GLU A 150 -6.67 -0.97 -4.02
CA GLU A 150 -6.24 -0.45 -2.72
C GLU A 150 -5.20 0.67 -2.87
N ALA A 151 -4.22 0.51 -3.78
CA ALA A 151 -3.24 1.56 -4.04
C ALA A 151 -3.93 2.83 -4.60
N VAL A 152 -4.86 2.69 -5.56
CA VAL A 152 -5.64 3.81 -6.10
C VAL A 152 -6.48 4.48 -5.02
N PHE A 153 -7.19 3.70 -4.19
CA PHE A 153 -8.01 4.24 -3.10
C PHE A 153 -7.18 5.11 -2.13
N LYS A 154 -5.94 4.72 -1.86
CA LYS A 154 -5.03 5.50 -1.01
C LYS A 154 -4.58 6.83 -1.64
N MET A 155 -4.57 6.92 -2.98
CA MET A 155 -4.20 8.15 -3.73
C MET A 155 -5.33 9.15 -3.81
N VAL A 156 -6.56 8.68 -4.07
CA VAL A 156 -7.66 9.58 -4.37
C VAL A 156 -8.21 10.26 -3.11
N PRO A 157 -8.68 11.54 -3.21
CA PRO A 157 -9.17 12.30 -2.07
C PRO A 157 -10.63 11.96 -1.69
N TYR A 158 -11.06 10.72 -1.93
CA TYR A 158 -12.42 10.24 -1.68
C TYR A 158 -12.38 9.15 -0.63
N THR A 159 -13.38 9.13 0.25
CA THR A 159 -13.50 8.14 1.34
C THR A 159 -14.55 7.07 1.06
N ASP A 160 -15.53 7.38 0.22
CA ASP A 160 -16.62 6.48 -0.15
C ASP A 160 -16.45 6.10 -1.63
N VAL A 161 -15.60 5.10 -1.88
CA VAL A 161 -15.25 4.61 -3.22
C VAL A 161 -15.75 3.19 -3.38
N ASP A 162 -16.64 2.99 -4.35
CA ASP A 162 -17.04 1.65 -4.79
C ASP A 162 -15.99 1.08 -5.75
N PHE A 163 -15.25 0.09 -5.29
CA PHE A 163 -14.13 -0.49 -6.04
C PHE A 163 -14.57 -1.16 -7.35
N ALA A 164 -15.76 -1.77 -7.37
CA ALA A 164 -16.24 -2.51 -8.54
C ALA A 164 -16.69 -1.58 -9.67
N SER A 165 -17.25 -0.42 -9.35
CA SER A 165 -17.81 0.51 -10.35
C SER A 165 -16.94 1.73 -10.61
N GLN A 166 -16.09 2.14 -9.67
CA GLN A 166 -15.34 3.39 -9.79
C GLN A 166 -13.84 3.18 -10.08
N ILE A 167 -13.30 1.96 -9.92
CA ILE A 167 -11.91 1.66 -10.25
C ILE A 167 -11.89 0.48 -11.22
N ASP A 168 -11.60 0.73 -12.49
CA ASP A 168 -11.35 -0.32 -13.49
C ASP A 168 -9.85 -0.59 -13.58
N CYS A 169 -9.44 -1.84 -13.59
CA CYS A 169 -8.03 -2.23 -13.55
C CYS A 169 -7.67 -3.10 -14.77
N GLU A 170 -6.95 -2.50 -15.71
CA GLU A 170 -6.37 -3.21 -16.86
C GLU A 170 -5.00 -3.78 -16.46
N ALA A 171 -5.02 -5.00 -15.95
CA ALA A 171 -3.83 -5.69 -15.47
C ALA A 171 -3.47 -6.86 -16.37
N PRO A 172 -2.18 -7.06 -16.68
CA PRO A 172 -1.72 -8.29 -17.34
C PRO A 172 -1.90 -9.50 -16.41
N PRO A 173 -1.90 -10.73 -16.93
CA PRO A 173 -1.77 -11.91 -16.08
C PRO A 173 -0.53 -11.83 -15.19
N LEU A 174 -0.63 -12.27 -13.93
CA LEU A 174 0.51 -12.27 -13.00
C LEU A 174 1.42 -13.51 -13.26
N ASP A 175 2.10 -13.48 -14.38
CA ASP A 175 3.04 -14.50 -14.87
C ASP A 175 4.52 -14.10 -14.72
N ARG A 176 4.78 -12.86 -14.29
CA ARG A 176 6.11 -12.26 -14.08
C ARG A 176 6.23 -11.63 -12.71
N ASN A 177 7.47 -11.40 -12.27
CA ASN A 177 7.75 -10.87 -10.93
C ASN A 177 7.59 -9.35 -10.84
N GLU A 178 7.59 -8.62 -11.94
CA GLU A 178 7.39 -7.16 -11.97
C GLU A 178 6.82 -6.71 -13.31
N GLY A 179 6.17 -5.57 -13.30
CA GLY A 179 5.58 -4.96 -14.49
C GLY A 179 4.77 -3.73 -14.18
N GLU A 180 4.00 -3.33 -15.19
CA GLU A 180 3.13 -2.17 -15.14
C GLU A 180 1.69 -2.58 -15.44
N LEU A 181 0.76 -1.79 -14.93
CA LEU A 181 -0.67 -1.90 -15.22
C LEU A 181 -1.29 -0.50 -15.17
N THR A 182 -2.50 -0.37 -15.70
CA THR A 182 -3.25 0.88 -15.63
C THR A 182 -4.54 0.66 -14.85
N ALA A 183 -4.80 1.51 -13.85
CA ALA A 183 -6.12 1.60 -13.25
C ALA A 183 -6.77 2.91 -13.68
N THR A 184 -8.09 2.90 -13.87
CA THR A 184 -8.88 4.10 -14.19
C THR A 184 -9.85 4.36 -13.05
N PHE A 185 -9.66 5.48 -12.36
CA PHE A 185 -10.61 5.96 -11.36
C PHE A 185 -11.65 6.86 -12.02
N SER A 186 -12.94 6.60 -11.76
CA SER A 186 -14.06 7.32 -12.39
C SER A 186 -15.09 7.80 -11.37
N THR A 187 -15.47 9.06 -11.49
CA THR A 187 -16.61 9.67 -10.79
C THR A 187 -17.41 10.54 -11.79
N PRO A 188 -18.60 11.02 -11.47
CA PRO A 188 -19.32 11.95 -12.33
C PRO A 188 -18.46 13.17 -12.68
N GLY A 189 -18.11 13.31 -13.95
CA GLY A 189 -17.29 14.43 -14.46
C GLY A 189 -15.77 14.24 -14.38
N LEU A 190 -15.28 13.10 -13.87
CA LEU A 190 -13.85 12.80 -13.80
C LEU A 190 -13.57 11.37 -14.28
N ILE A 191 -12.65 11.23 -15.22
CA ILE A 191 -12.03 9.96 -15.62
C ILE A 191 -10.51 10.15 -15.51
N LEU A 192 -9.87 9.40 -14.61
CA LEU A 192 -8.46 9.55 -14.29
C LEU A 192 -7.73 8.23 -14.50
N PRO A 193 -6.97 8.07 -15.61
CA PRO A 193 -6.07 6.93 -15.77
C PRO A 193 -4.84 7.09 -14.87
N ILE A 194 -4.49 6.02 -14.18
CA ILE A 194 -3.42 5.98 -13.19
C ILE A 194 -2.46 4.85 -13.55
N PRO A 195 -1.23 5.16 -13.99
CA PRO A 195 -0.20 4.15 -14.18
C PRO A 195 0.27 3.61 -12.83
N LEU A 196 0.34 2.32 -12.73
CA LEU A 196 0.79 1.59 -11.55
C LEU A 196 1.93 0.64 -11.92
N HIS A 197 2.79 0.39 -10.96
CA HIS A 197 3.83 -0.63 -11.02
C HIS A 197 3.50 -1.75 -10.04
N PHE A 198 3.93 -2.97 -10.36
CA PHE A 198 3.86 -4.07 -9.42
C PHE A 198 5.18 -4.83 -9.33
N ARG A 199 5.43 -5.45 -8.16
CA ARG A 199 6.59 -6.32 -7.93
C ARG A 199 6.23 -7.42 -6.95
N CYS A 200 6.60 -8.66 -7.30
CA CYS A 200 6.56 -9.80 -6.40
C CYS A 200 7.89 -9.92 -5.65
N ILE A 201 7.84 -10.05 -4.34
CA ILE A 201 9.00 -10.23 -3.47
C ILE A 201 8.75 -11.46 -2.61
N GLY A 202 9.30 -12.61 -3.03
CA GLY A 202 8.90 -13.89 -2.48
C GLY A 202 7.41 -14.16 -2.72
N GLU A 203 6.65 -14.38 -1.66
CA GLU A 203 5.19 -14.59 -1.74
C GLU A 203 4.37 -13.29 -1.61
N MET A 204 5.02 -12.14 -1.52
CA MET A 204 4.34 -10.85 -1.41
C MET A 204 4.20 -10.20 -2.78
N LEU A 205 3.05 -9.61 -3.01
CA LEU A 205 2.76 -8.74 -4.16
C LEU A 205 2.63 -7.31 -3.64
N MET A 206 3.38 -6.41 -4.23
CA MET A 206 3.35 -4.99 -3.95
C MET A 206 2.93 -4.23 -5.21
N VAL A 207 2.00 -3.29 -5.09
CA VAL A 207 1.55 -2.38 -6.16
C VAL A 207 1.68 -0.95 -5.68
N TRP A 208 2.22 -0.06 -6.52
CA TRP A 208 2.37 1.35 -6.18
C TRP A 208 2.25 2.26 -7.40
N GLY A 209 1.97 3.51 -7.14
CA GLY A 209 1.91 4.59 -8.12
C GLY A 209 1.62 5.92 -7.44
N HIS A 210 1.35 6.94 -8.24
CA HIS A 210 1.03 8.27 -7.73
C HIS A 210 0.18 9.05 -8.74
N ILE A 211 -0.55 10.06 -8.26
CA ILE A 211 -1.32 10.98 -9.08
C ILE A 211 -0.91 12.43 -8.79
N LYS A 212 -1.08 13.30 -9.78
CA LYS A 212 -0.92 14.75 -9.59
C LYS A 212 -2.07 15.30 -8.75
N ILE A 213 -1.74 16.27 -7.89
CA ILE A 213 -2.69 17.06 -7.12
C ILE A 213 -3.34 18.10 -8.03
#